data_e4fa8ee6b5bdfcbeadf1dceafcf7ed83
#
_entry.id   e4fa8ee6b5bdfcbeadf1dceafcf7ed83
#
_cell.length_a   1.000
_cell.length_b   1.000
_cell.length_c   1.000
_cell.angle_alpha   90.00
_cell.angle_beta   90.00
_cell.angle_gamma   90.00
#
_symmetry.space_group_name_H-M   'P 1'
#
loop_
_entity.id
_entity.type
_entity.pdbx_description
1 polymer ?
#
loop_
_entity_poly.entity_id
_entity_poly.type
_entity_poly.pdbx_seq_one_letter_code
_entity_poly.pdbx_strand_id
1 'polypeptide(L)'
;MALIAKDSGSNKAPLPLPEPGTTQAVCCAVWDLGLQKTSYKGEEKIQHKVIIAWEISETINAPESEYNGKRYMLNKKYTLSLGEKANLRKDLESWRGKPFSQQELDNGFDLEGLYGINCLLGVKHEPDRVDPSKVYANVTAILPPPKGYEKMVPERAKDEQPPKWVLEKIAQAVPDINAKMAEAE
;
A
#
# COMPACT_ATOMS: atom_id res chain seq x y z
N MET A 1 38.46 -14.94 -29.47
CA MET A 1 37.10 -14.45 -29.18
C MET A 1 37.16 -13.61 -27.94
N ALA A 2 36.71 -12.36 -27.99
CA ALA A 2 36.67 -11.51 -26.82
C ALA A 2 35.36 -11.73 -26.05
N LEU A 3 35.45 -12.10 -24.77
CA LEU A 3 34.29 -12.19 -23.85
C LEU A 3 33.99 -10.77 -23.36
N ILE A 4 32.98 -10.14 -23.95
CA ILE A 4 32.56 -8.78 -23.59
C ILE A 4 31.38 -8.88 -22.63
N ALA A 5 31.58 -8.55 -21.37
CA ALA A 5 30.49 -8.31 -20.42
C ALA A 5 29.88 -6.95 -20.73
N LYS A 6 28.59 -6.90 -21.05
CA LYS A 6 27.82 -5.67 -21.17
C LYS A 6 27.00 -5.50 -19.89
N ASP A 7 27.05 -4.30 -19.36
CA ASP A 7 26.09 -3.89 -18.34
C ASP A 7 24.70 -3.86 -18.97
N SER A 8 23.85 -4.79 -18.58
CA SER A 8 22.43 -4.84 -18.95
C SER A 8 21.58 -3.97 -18.01
N GLY A 9 22.18 -2.96 -17.40
CA GLY A 9 21.46 -1.96 -16.60
C GLY A 9 20.32 -1.41 -17.42
N SER A 10 19.10 -1.78 -17.05
CA SER A 10 17.89 -1.21 -17.64
C SER A 10 17.86 0.28 -17.27
N ASN A 11 18.40 1.12 -18.15
CA ASN A 11 18.23 2.57 -18.11
C ASN A 11 16.78 2.94 -18.48
N LYS A 12 15.82 2.37 -17.75
CA LYS A 12 14.44 2.84 -17.82
C LYS A 12 14.39 4.13 -17.03
N ALA A 13 14.07 5.23 -17.69
CA ALA A 13 13.79 6.49 -17.01
C ALA A 13 12.74 6.24 -15.91
N PRO A 14 12.88 6.87 -14.72
CA PRO A 14 11.88 6.73 -13.67
C PRO A 14 10.53 7.24 -14.19
N LEU A 15 9.45 6.54 -13.82
CA LEU A 15 8.09 6.97 -14.16
C LEU A 15 7.81 8.34 -13.52
N PRO A 16 7.06 9.21 -14.20
CA PRO A 16 6.61 10.46 -13.60
C PRO A 16 5.75 10.14 -12.38
N LEU A 17 5.75 11.03 -11.39
CA LEU A 17 4.87 10.93 -10.24
C LEU A 17 3.49 11.47 -10.57
N PRO A 18 2.41 10.97 -9.92
CA PRO A 18 1.09 11.59 -10.01
C PRO A 18 1.12 13.00 -9.40
N GLU A 19 0.20 13.86 -9.83
CA GLU A 19 0.11 15.21 -9.29
C GLU A 19 -0.20 15.21 -7.79
N PRO A 20 0.43 16.07 -7.00
CA PRO A 20 0.10 16.22 -5.59
C PRO A 20 -1.26 16.90 -5.43
N GLY A 21 -1.95 16.63 -4.33
CA GLY A 21 -3.26 17.18 -4.03
C GLY A 21 -4.28 16.13 -3.66
N THR A 22 -5.56 16.41 -3.86
CA THR A 22 -6.65 15.48 -3.58
C THR A 22 -7.13 14.83 -4.88
N THR A 23 -7.18 13.51 -4.88
CA THR A 23 -7.60 12.72 -6.04
C THR A 23 -8.58 11.63 -5.65
N GLN A 24 -9.48 11.30 -6.57
CA GLN A 24 -10.36 10.14 -6.40
C GLN A 24 -9.57 8.85 -6.57
N ALA A 25 -9.91 7.87 -5.76
CA ALA A 25 -9.25 6.57 -5.77
C ALA A 25 -10.22 5.44 -5.45
N VAL A 26 -9.80 4.23 -5.79
CA VAL A 26 -10.47 2.99 -5.44
C VAL A 26 -9.47 1.99 -4.89
N CYS A 27 -9.80 1.33 -3.78
CA CYS A 27 -8.94 0.28 -3.24
C CYS A 27 -8.85 -0.89 -4.23
N CYS A 28 -7.64 -1.22 -4.65
CA CYS A 28 -7.39 -2.27 -5.64
C CYS A 28 -6.66 -3.49 -5.07
N ALA A 29 -6.09 -3.38 -3.88
CA ALA A 29 -5.47 -4.53 -3.21
C ALA A 29 -5.27 -4.28 -1.71
N VAL A 30 -5.26 -5.39 -0.97
CA VAL A 30 -4.79 -5.47 0.42
C VAL A 30 -3.81 -6.64 0.46
N TRP A 31 -2.57 -6.38 0.87
CA TRP A 31 -1.53 -7.41 0.93
C TRP A 31 -1.05 -7.62 2.35
N ASP A 32 -1.23 -8.84 2.83
CA ASP A 32 -0.68 -9.28 4.11
C ASP A 32 0.81 -9.56 3.95
N LEU A 33 1.65 -8.85 4.69
CA LEU A 33 3.09 -9.04 4.70
C LEU A 33 3.57 -10.02 5.77
N GLY A 34 2.66 -10.52 6.61
CA GLY A 34 3.01 -11.32 7.78
C GLY A 34 3.77 -10.53 8.84
N LEU A 35 4.44 -11.25 9.72
CA LEU A 35 5.25 -10.69 10.80
C LEU A 35 6.56 -10.12 10.25
N GLN A 36 6.77 -8.83 10.41
CA GLN A 36 7.95 -8.10 9.93
C GLN A 36 8.80 -7.57 11.09
N LYS A 37 10.11 -7.70 10.98
CA LYS A 37 11.02 -7.01 11.87
C LYS A 37 11.06 -5.52 11.53
N THR A 38 10.86 -4.69 12.53
CA THR A 38 10.96 -3.23 12.41
C THR A 38 11.92 -2.72 13.47
N SER A 39 12.72 -1.71 13.12
CA SER A 39 13.60 -1.03 14.07
C SER A 39 13.12 0.40 14.26
N TYR A 40 12.98 0.82 15.50
CA TYR A 40 12.65 2.18 15.85
C TYR A 40 13.51 2.61 17.06
N LYS A 41 14.27 3.68 16.90
CA LYS A 41 15.20 4.20 17.94
C LYS A 41 16.12 3.14 18.53
N GLY A 42 16.62 2.23 17.70
CA GLY A 42 17.55 1.16 18.12
C GLY A 42 16.87 -0.05 18.76
N GLU A 43 15.55 -0.04 18.96
CA GLU A 43 14.77 -1.19 19.42
C GLU A 43 14.20 -1.97 18.24
N GLU A 44 14.44 -3.27 18.22
CA GLU A 44 13.80 -4.17 17.26
C GLU A 44 12.43 -4.61 17.78
N LYS A 45 11.41 -4.55 16.91
CA LYS A 45 10.06 -5.04 17.17
C LYS A 45 9.60 -5.93 16.04
N ILE A 46 8.84 -6.96 16.37
CA ILE A 46 8.13 -7.80 15.41
C ILE A 46 6.69 -7.33 15.38
N GLN A 47 6.20 -6.95 14.20
CA GLN A 47 4.84 -6.45 14.02
C GLN A 47 4.23 -7.05 12.75
N HIS A 48 2.97 -7.44 12.83
CA HIS A 48 2.20 -7.84 11.65
C HIS A 48 1.97 -6.60 10.77
N LYS A 49 2.39 -6.67 9.52
CA LYS A 49 2.29 -5.57 8.57
C LYS A 49 1.35 -5.90 7.43
N VAL A 50 0.66 -4.89 6.96
CA VAL A 50 -0.24 -4.95 5.81
C VAL A 50 -0.01 -3.74 4.92
N ILE A 51 -0.22 -3.90 3.63
CA ILE A 51 -0.25 -2.81 2.65
C ILE A 51 -1.65 -2.71 2.08
N ILE A 52 -2.20 -1.50 2.05
CA ILE A 52 -3.40 -1.17 1.29
C ILE A 52 -2.95 -0.38 0.06
N ALA A 53 -3.46 -0.76 -1.10
CA ALA A 53 -3.15 -0.12 -2.37
C ALA A 53 -4.42 0.42 -3.04
N TRP A 54 -4.28 1.55 -3.69
CA TRP A 54 -5.35 2.25 -4.41
C TRP A 54 -4.91 2.60 -5.82
N GLU A 55 -5.83 2.44 -6.76
CA GLU A 55 -5.72 3.08 -8.06
C GLU A 55 -6.35 4.47 -7.98
N ILE A 56 -5.69 5.47 -8.58
CA ILE A 56 -6.22 6.83 -8.69
C ILE A 56 -6.74 7.10 -10.10
N SER A 57 -7.56 8.13 -10.26
CA SER A 57 -8.14 8.48 -11.57
C SER A 57 -7.11 8.95 -12.60
N GLU A 58 -5.96 9.48 -12.14
CA GLU A 58 -4.87 9.92 -13.00
C GLU A 58 -4.15 8.72 -13.64
N THR A 59 -3.77 8.88 -14.90
CA THR A 59 -3.05 7.87 -15.67
C THR A 59 -1.60 8.27 -15.95
N ILE A 60 -0.74 7.27 -16.05
CA ILE A 60 0.68 7.44 -16.33
C ILE A 60 0.87 7.90 -17.78
N ASN A 61 1.53 9.04 -17.94
CA ASN A 61 1.93 9.54 -19.24
C ASN A 61 3.45 9.31 -19.43
N ALA A 62 3.79 8.14 -19.96
CA ALA A 62 5.16 7.71 -20.22
C ALA A 62 5.18 6.82 -21.48
N PRO A 63 5.17 7.39 -22.70
CA PRO A 63 5.00 6.66 -23.96
C PRO A 63 5.94 5.47 -24.16
N GLU A 64 7.18 5.56 -23.62
CA GLU A 64 8.20 4.51 -23.72
C GLU A 64 8.04 3.40 -22.63
N SER A 65 7.06 3.53 -21.74
CA SER A 65 6.84 2.60 -20.66
C SER A 65 5.67 1.65 -20.94
N GLU A 66 5.80 0.41 -20.50
CA GLU A 66 4.71 -0.56 -20.47
C GLU A 66 3.53 -0.15 -19.58
N TYR A 67 3.74 0.84 -18.71
CA TYR A 67 2.72 1.41 -17.82
C TYR A 67 2.00 2.62 -18.42
N ASN A 68 2.37 3.05 -19.63
CA ASN A 68 1.72 4.20 -20.27
C ASN A 68 0.21 4.00 -20.41
N GLY A 69 -0.56 4.98 -19.98
CA GLY A 69 -2.04 4.95 -20.01
C GLY A 69 -2.68 4.15 -18.88
N LYS A 70 -1.92 3.41 -18.08
CA LYS A 70 -2.44 2.73 -16.88
C LYS A 70 -2.63 3.74 -15.74
N ARG A 71 -3.57 3.46 -14.84
CA ARG A 71 -3.75 4.25 -13.64
C ARG A 71 -2.53 4.15 -12.72
N TYR A 72 -2.21 5.25 -12.03
CA TYR A 72 -1.25 5.17 -10.93
C TYR A 72 -1.80 4.32 -9.80
N MET A 73 -0.94 3.51 -9.20
CA MET A 73 -1.22 2.77 -7.99
C MET A 73 -0.40 3.36 -6.84
N LEU A 74 -1.09 3.87 -5.83
CA LEU A 74 -0.50 4.35 -4.59
C LEU A 74 -0.74 3.33 -3.49
N ASN A 75 0.15 3.29 -2.51
CA ASN A 75 0.01 2.35 -1.41
C ASN A 75 0.48 2.97 -0.09
N LYS A 76 0.01 2.38 1.00
CA LYS A 76 0.44 2.74 2.36
C LYS A 76 0.56 1.48 3.21
N LYS A 77 1.67 1.40 3.93
CA LYS A 77 1.95 0.29 4.84
C LYS A 77 1.49 0.62 6.24
N TYR A 78 0.87 -0.35 6.90
CA TYR A 78 0.35 -0.25 8.26
C TYR A 78 0.84 -1.39 9.13
N THR A 79 0.84 -1.16 10.44
CA THR A 79 0.77 -2.24 11.41
C THR A 79 -0.68 -2.72 11.45
N LEU A 80 -0.90 -4.04 11.37
CA LEU A 80 -2.23 -4.65 11.45
C LEU A 80 -2.75 -4.56 12.88
N SER A 81 -3.33 -3.42 13.23
CA SER A 81 -3.86 -3.13 14.55
C SER A 81 -4.97 -2.08 14.48
N LEU A 82 -6.01 -2.28 15.26
CA LEU A 82 -7.08 -1.30 15.51
C LEU A 82 -6.96 -0.64 16.89
N GLY A 83 -5.80 -0.73 17.53
CA GLY A 83 -5.54 -0.02 18.79
C GLY A 83 -5.74 1.50 18.64
N GLU A 84 -6.05 2.18 19.72
CA GLU A 84 -6.42 3.61 19.74
C GLU A 84 -5.41 4.53 19.02
N LYS A 85 -4.12 4.20 19.13
CA LYS A 85 -3.03 4.97 18.49
C LYS A 85 -2.62 4.46 17.10
N ALA A 86 -3.23 3.37 16.63
CA ALA A 86 -2.86 2.76 15.36
C ALA A 86 -3.23 3.64 14.17
N ASN A 87 -2.29 3.86 13.25
CA ASN A 87 -2.54 4.62 12.04
C ASN A 87 -3.59 3.95 11.13
N LEU A 88 -3.61 2.61 11.09
CA LEU A 88 -4.64 1.88 10.34
C LEU A 88 -6.04 2.24 10.82
N ARG A 89 -6.28 2.23 12.15
CA ARG A 89 -7.58 2.62 12.72
C ARG A 89 -7.96 4.05 12.34
N LYS A 90 -7.05 5.00 12.50
CA LYS A 90 -7.28 6.40 12.17
C LYS A 90 -7.65 6.60 10.70
N ASP A 91 -6.92 5.98 9.80
CA ASP A 91 -7.17 6.10 8.37
C ASP A 91 -8.47 5.41 7.96
N LEU A 92 -8.81 4.25 8.54
CA LEU A 92 -10.09 3.58 8.29
C LEU A 92 -11.28 4.36 8.83
N GLU A 93 -11.19 4.95 10.01
CA GLU A 93 -12.24 5.81 10.58
C GLU A 93 -12.44 7.07 9.73
N SER A 94 -11.35 7.68 9.25
CA SER A 94 -11.40 8.81 8.31
C SER A 94 -12.04 8.42 6.98
N TRP A 95 -11.66 7.29 6.41
CA TRP A 95 -12.22 6.77 5.15
C TRP A 95 -13.71 6.46 5.26
N ARG A 96 -14.14 5.85 6.38
CA ARG A 96 -15.55 5.55 6.66
C ARG A 96 -16.38 6.81 6.96
N GLY A 97 -15.73 7.87 7.42
CA GLY A 97 -16.38 9.08 7.93
C GLY A 97 -17.06 8.87 9.29
N LYS A 98 -16.71 7.80 10.02
CA LYS A 98 -17.23 7.48 11.36
C LYS A 98 -16.25 6.63 12.16
N PRO A 99 -16.24 6.75 13.52
CA PRO A 99 -15.42 5.91 14.38
C PRO A 99 -15.91 4.45 14.37
N PHE A 100 -15.04 3.53 14.78
CA PHE A 100 -15.42 2.16 15.10
C PHE A 100 -16.22 2.12 16.42
N SER A 101 -17.30 1.33 16.44
CA SER A 101 -17.98 0.98 17.67
C SER A 101 -17.15 -0.03 18.48
N GLN A 102 -17.41 -0.15 19.79
CA GLN A 102 -16.76 -1.17 20.62
C GLN A 102 -17.01 -2.58 20.08
N GLN A 103 -18.23 -2.87 19.65
CA GLN A 103 -18.56 -4.16 19.05
C GLN A 103 -17.76 -4.47 17.77
N GLU A 104 -17.57 -3.48 16.91
CA GLU A 104 -16.72 -3.64 15.70
C GLU A 104 -15.26 -3.90 16.07
N LEU A 105 -14.76 -3.22 17.12
CA LEU A 105 -13.38 -3.42 17.59
C LEU A 105 -13.19 -4.81 18.20
N ASP A 106 -14.18 -5.31 18.94
CA ASP A 106 -14.15 -6.63 19.58
C ASP A 106 -14.25 -7.77 18.54
N ASN A 107 -15.05 -7.58 17.51
CA ASN A 107 -15.22 -8.56 16.42
C ASN A 107 -14.10 -8.53 15.38
N GLY A 108 -13.32 -7.45 15.35
CA GLY A 108 -12.35 -7.20 14.31
C GLY A 108 -12.97 -6.63 13.02
N PHE A 109 -12.13 -6.16 12.11
CA PHE A 109 -12.52 -5.61 10.83
C PHE A 109 -11.79 -6.32 9.70
N ASP A 110 -12.54 -6.87 8.76
CA ASP A 110 -12.00 -7.57 7.59
C ASP A 110 -11.53 -6.56 6.54
N LEU A 111 -10.21 -6.47 6.38
CA LEU A 111 -9.58 -5.58 5.39
C LEU A 111 -9.80 -6.03 3.94
N GLU A 112 -10.05 -7.32 3.68
CA GLU A 112 -10.30 -7.80 2.32
C GLU A 112 -11.58 -7.22 1.72
N GLY A 113 -12.52 -6.83 2.57
CA GLY A 113 -13.74 -6.13 2.19
C GLY A 113 -13.52 -4.72 1.65
N LEU A 114 -12.30 -4.17 1.75
CA LEU A 114 -11.96 -2.84 1.22
C LEU A 114 -11.82 -2.83 -0.30
N TYR A 115 -11.56 -3.99 -0.94
CA TYR A 115 -11.43 -4.05 -2.39
C TYR A 115 -12.67 -3.48 -3.09
N GLY A 116 -12.46 -2.55 -4.01
CA GLY A 116 -13.52 -1.85 -4.75
C GLY A 116 -14.16 -0.68 -4.02
N ILE A 117 -13.78 -0.43 -2.76
CA ILE A 117 -14.29 0.73 -2.02
C ILE A 117 -13.57 2.00 -2.48
N ASN A 118 -14.34 3.01 -2.83
CA ASN A 118 -13.84 4.31 -3.30
C ASN A 118 -13.51 5.25 -2.13
N CYS A 119 -12.63 6.21 -2.40
CA CYS A 119 -12.24 7.25 -1.45
C CYS A 119 -11.70 8.48 -2.19
N LEU A 120 -11.39 9.53 -1.43
CA LEU A 120 -10.47 10.59 -1.83
C LEU A 120 -9.14 10.37 -1.11
N LEU A 121 -8.04 10.46 -1.85
CA LEU A 121 -6.69 10.44 -1.29
C LEU A 121 -6.06 11.83 -1.33
N GLY A 122 -5.45 12.22 -0.21
CA GLY A 122 -4.48 13.29 -0.19
C GLY A 122 -3.12 12.72 -0.61
N VAL A 123 -2.50 13.32 -1.63
CA VAL A 123 -1.20 12.91 -2.17
C VAL A 123 -0.20 14.03 -1.99
N LYS A 124 0.97 13.73 -1.46
CA LYS A 124 2.06 14.67 -1.26
C LYS A 124 3.37 14.07 -1.76
N HIS A 125 4.18 14.90 -2.42
CA HIS A 125 5.53 14.52 -2.79
C HIS A 125 6.46 14.72 -1.60
N GLU A 126 7.17 13.68 -1.21
CA GLU A 126 8.12 13.73 -0.11
C GLU A 126 9.45 13.08 -0.52
N PRO A 127 10.59 13.69 -0.17
CA PRO A 127 11.89 13.08 -0.41
C PRO A 127 12.05 11.83 0.46
N ASP A 128 12.79 10.85 -0.05
CA ASP A 128 13.20 9.69 0.73
C ASP A 128 14.09 10.12 1.91
N ARG A 129 13.91 9.47 3.05
CA ARG A 129 14.66 9.82 4.27
C ARG A 129 16.13 9.44 4.21
N VAL A 130 16.46 8.41 3.44
CA VAL A 130 17.82 7.87 3.29
C VAL A 130 18.51 8.51 2.09
N ASP A 131 17.79 8.65 0.99
CA ASP A 131 18.28 9.24 -0.27
C ASP A 131 17.35 10.38 -0.72
N PRO A 132 17.57 11.62 -0.24
CA PRO A 132 16.71 12.76 -0.56
C PRO A 132 16.63 13.12 -2.07
N SER A 133 17.50 12.54 -2.91
CA SER A 133 17.42 12.69 -4.38
C SER A 133 16.23 11.94 -4.98
N LYS A 134 15.70 10.96 -4.24
CA LYS A 134 14.49 10.22 -4.61
C LYS A 134 13.28 10.86 -3.97
N VAL A 135 12.25 11.08 -4.77
CA VAL A 135 10.97 11.66 -4.33
C VAL A 135 9.87 10.65 -4.58
N TYR A 136 9.00 10.48 -3.60
CA TYR A 136 7.85 9.58 -3.66
C TYR A 136 6.53 10.32 -3.50
N ALA A 137 5.50 9.83 -4.16
CA ALA A 137 4.13 10.28 -3.94
C ALA A 137 3.53 9.47 -2.78
N ASN A 138 3.31 10.12 -1.66
CA ASN A 138 2.83 9.49 -0.43
C ASN A 138 1.35 9.81 -0.18
N VAL A 139 0.61 8.82 0.30
CA VAL A 139 -0.77 8.99 0.78
C VAL A 139 -0.74 9.60 2.17
N THR A 140 -1.27 10.81 2.30
CA THR A 140 -1.28 11.57 3.57
C THR A 140 -2.64 11.62 4.23
N ALA A 141 -3.72 11.43 3.47
CA ALA A 141 -5.08 11.41 3.97
C ALA A 141 -5.95 10.47 3.15
N ILE A 142 -6.94 9.89 3.79
CA ILE A 142 -7.98 9.08 3.16
C ILE A 142 -9.32 9.61 3.66
N LEU A 143 -10.18 10.03 2.75
CA LEU A 143 -11.46 10.65 3.06
C LEU A 143 -12.59 9.90 2.34
N PRO A 144 -13.85 9.98 2.84
CA PRO A 144 -14.98 9.47 2.12
C PRO A 144 -15.10 10.15 0.75
N PRO A 145 -15.58 9.47 -0.27
CA PRO A 145 -15.86 10.11 -1.56
C PRO A 145 -16.98 11.14 -1.42
N PRO A 146 -16.99 12.21 -2.25
CA PRO A 146 -18.05 13.20 -2.21
C PRO A 146 -19.39 12.59 -2.66
N LYS A 147 -20.49 13.18 -2.23
CA LYS A 147 -21.83 12.76 -2.66
C LYS A 147 -21.97 12.91 -4.17
N GLY A 148 -22.59 11.93 -4.83
CA GLY A 148 -22.88 11.98 -6.27
C GLY A 148 -21.66 11.75 -7.17
N TYR A 149 -20.53 11.31 -6.63
CA TYR A 149 -19.36 10.96 -7.44
C TYR A 149 -19.61 9.74 -8.33
N GLU A 150 -18.94 9.70 -9.47
CA GLU A 150 -18.90 8.51 -10.31
C GLU A 150 -17.94 7.50 -9.71
N LYS A 151 -18.42 6.28 -9.45
CA LYS A 151 -17.61 5.23 -8.84
C LYS A 151 -16.52 4.74 -9.79
N MET A 152 -15.31 4.68 -9.30
CA MET A 152 -14.22 3.95 -9.95
C MET A 152 -14.36 2.45 -9.64
N VAL A 153 -14.06 1.62 -10.64
CA VAL A 153 -13.90 0.17 -10.49
C VAL A 153 -12.41 -0.14 -10.61
N PRO A 154 -11.83 -1.02 -9.77
CA PRO A 154 -10.43 -1.41 -9.92
C PRO A 154 -10.15 -2.03 -11.28
N GLU A 155 -9.06 -1.64 -11.93
CA GLU A 155 -8.55 -2.31 -13.12
C GLU A 155 -7.79 -3.58 -12.74
N ARG A 156 -7.15 -3.57 -11.57
CA ARG A 156 -6.48 -4.73 -11.00
C ARG A 156 -7.51 -5.74 -10.49
N ALA A 157 -7.40 -7.00 -10.90
CA ALA A 157 -8.23 -8.08 -10.38
C ALA A 157 -7.92 -8.36 -8.88
N LYS A 158 -8.94 -8.75 -8.11
CA LYS A 158 -8.80 -9.01 -6.66
C LYS A 158 -7.77 -10.10 -6.34
N ASP A 159 -7.72 -11.13 -7.18
CA ASP A 159 -6.85 -12.31 -7.07
C ASP A 159 -5.55 -12.18 -7.87
N GLU A 160 -5.28 -11.01 -8.44
CA GLU A 160 -4.05 -10.76 -9.17
C GLU A 160 -2.83 -10.82 -8.23
N GLN A 161 -1.82 -11.55 -8.66
CA GLN A 161 -0.60 -11.74 -7.89
C GLN A 161 0.04 -10.39 -7.49
N PRO A 162 0.48 -10.24 -6.22
CA PRO A 162 1.18 -9.04 -5.79
C PRO A 162 2.40 -8.71 -6.66
N PRO A 163 2.76 -7.43 -6.80
CA PRO A 163 4.00 -7.05 -7.48
C PRO A 163 5.23 -7.68 -6.84
N LYS A 164 6.29 -7.85 -7.61
CA LYS A 164 7.54 -8.48 -7.16
C LYS A 164 8.07 -7.90 -5.84
N TRP A 165 8.07 -6.58 -5.70
CA TRP A 165 8.54 -5.92 -4.49
C TRP A 165 7.70 -6.24 -3.23
N VAL A 166 6.40 -6.53 -3.40
CA VAL A 166 5.53 -6.99 -2.30
C VAL A 166 5.85 -8.43 -1.95
N LEU A 167 6.01 -9.30 -2.95
CA LEU A 167 6.40 -10.70 -2.75
C LEU A 167 7.75 -10.81 -2.04
N GLU A 168 8.71 -9.96 -2.36
CA GLU A 168 10.00 -9.88 -1.66
C GLU A 168 9.83 -9.51 -0.18
N LYS A 169 8.91 -8.59 0.14
CA LYS A 169 8.58 -8.26 1.54
C LYS A 169 7.91 -9.42 2.27
N ILE A 170 6.99 -10.10 1.62
CA ILE A 170 6.33 -11.30 2.19
C ILE A 170 7.38 -12.38 2.47
N ALA A 171 8.33 -12.60 1.57
CA ALA A 171 9.40 -13.58 1.75
C ALA A 171 10.34 -13.25 2.94
N GLN A 172 10.40 -11.99 3.38
CA GLN A 172 11.16 -11.53 4.54
C GLN A 172 10.42 -11.68 5.87
N ALA A 173 9.17 -12.15 5.85
CA ALA A 173 8.38 -12.35 7.06
C ALA A 173 9.10 -13.36 7.99
N VAL A 174 9.07 -13.05 9.30
CA VAL A 174 9.56 -13.98 10.30
C VAL A 174 8.50 -15.05 10.58
N PRO A 175 8.90 -16.31 10.82
CA PRO A 175 7.95 -17.37 11.16
C PRO A 175 7.16 -17.02 12.42
N ASP A 176 5.84 -17.23 12.40
CA ASP A 176 5.03 -17.18 13.60
C ASP A 176 5.26 -18.47 14.40
N ILE A 177 6.07 -18.36 15.45
CA ILE A 177 6.42 -19.49 16.32
C ILE A 177 5.19 -20.00 17.08
N ASN A 178 4.24 -19.10 17.40
CA ASN A 178 3.03 -19.48 18.12
C ASN A 178 2.05 -20.24 17.25
N ALA A 179 1.91 -19.89 15.97
CA ALA A 179 1.10 -20.63 15.03
C ALA A 179 1.66 -22.05 14.79
N LYS A 180 2.98 -22.21 14.69
CA LYS A 180 3.63 -23.52 14.54
C LYS A 180 3.46 -24.43 15.75
N MET A 181 3.36 -23.88 16.95
CA MET A 181 3.09 -24.68 18.17
C MET A 181 1.64 -25.14 18.24
N ALA A 182 0.69 -24.38 17.72
CA ALA A 182 -0.72 -24.75 17.67
C ALA A 182 -1.03 -25.85 16.62
N GLU A 183 -0.22 -25.95 15.55
CA GLU A 183 -0.34 -27.01 14.53
C GLU A 183 0.33 -28.35 14.97
N ALA A 184 1.13 -28.33 16.04
CA ALA A 184 1.87 -29.49 16.55
C ALA A 184 1.18 -30.21 17.73
N GLU A 185 0.03 -29.72 18.21
CA GLU A 185 -0.84 -30.35 19.19
C GLU A 185 -2.04 -31.04 18.50
#